data_fa9498ab6162926b28aa3c10091f0290
#
_entry.id   fa9498ab6162926b28aa3c10091f0290
#
_cell.length_a   1.000
_cell.length_b   1.000
_cell.length_c   1.000
_cell.angle_alpha   90.00
_cell.angle_beta   90.00
_cell.angle_gamma   90.00
#
_symmetry.space_group_name_H-M   'P 1'
#
loop_
_entity.id
_entity.type
_entity.pdbx_description
1 polymer ?
#
loop_
_entity_poly.entity_id
_entity_poly.type
_entity_poly.pdbx_seq_one_letter_code
_entity_poly.pdbx_strand_id
1 'polypeptide(L)'
;MKIFCSFVLIGALYAIPALAGDAGDMVFTERGPWDMSKGPVSWEISQTGPELESFKPLGKGTLTMDQVTDPSDGKPVLQLAESTDRIKRKIGPFPISGGDPSLTFFLETVARDMAAMTGGSPFYIRNRLKDALFRGGEVSREGDLTIASFEPFKDDKNTQRMYGFETLVLRFALSDPKQPIERMTAQTGPLAGDRPAYVNEMVLK
;
A
#
# COMPACT_ATOMS: atom_id res chain seq x y z
N MET A 1 35.82 43.58 24.24
CA MET A 1 35.20 43.38 22.90
C MET A 1 35.38 41.90 22.58
N LYS A 2 34.37 41.08 22.87
CA LYS A 2 34.36 39.62 22.68
C LYS A 2 33.58 39.31 21.42
N ILE A 3 34.28 38.80 20.40
CA ILE A 3 33.70 38.38 19.12
C ILE A 3 33.21 36.94 19.28
N PHE A 4 31.89 36.73 19.21
CA PHE A 4 31.26 35.40 19.13
C PHE A 4 31.23 34.98 17.64
N CYS A 5 32.00 33.98 17.28
CA CYS A 5 31.88 33.27 16.02
C CYS A 5 30.79 32.21 16.13
N SER A 6 29.63 32.47 15.52
CA SER A 6 28.57 31.45 15.32
C SER A 6 28.94 30.55 14.14
N PHE A 7 29.25 29.29 14.43
CA PHE A 7 29.35 28.25 13.41
C PHE A 7 27.94 27.78 13.01
N VAL A 8 27.54 28.10 11.79
CA VAL A 8 26.35 27.52 11.16
C VAL A 8 26.74 26.18 10.55
N LEU A 9 26.27 25.10 11.15
CA LEU A 9 26.44 23.76 10.60
C LEU A 9 25.37 23.54 9.52
N ILE A 10 25.74 23.68 8.24
CA ILE A 10 24.90 23.35 7.11
C ILE A 10 24.97 21.84 6.92
N GLY A 11 23.96 21.13 7.40
CA GLY A 11 23.76 19.71 7.11
C GLY A 11 23.38 19.53 5.63
N ALA A 12 24.31 19.02 4.83
CA ALA A 12 24.03 18.65 3.44
C ALA A 12 23.12 17.41 3.43
N LEU A 13 21.87 17.57 3.02
CA LEU A 13 21.01 16.45 2.64
C LEU A 13 21.56 15.87 1.32
N TYR A 14 22.22 14.75 1.42
CA TYR A 14 22.58 13.95 0.24
C TYR A 14 21.31 13.24 -0.26
N ALA A 15 20.68 13.79 -1.30
CA ALA A 15 19.71 13.07 -2.10
C ALA A 15 20.48 11.99 -2.91
N ILE A 16 20.32 10.73 -2.57
CA ILE A 16 20.82 9.62 -3.38
C ILE A 16 19.90 9.54 -4.60
N PRO A 17 20.42 9.60 -5.84
CA PRO A 17 19.58 9.39 -7.02
C PRO A 17 19.03 7.95 -6.97
N ALA A 18 17.73 7.80 -6.77
CA ALA A 18 17.06 6.53 -6.92
C ALA A 18 17.04 6.14 -8.40
N LEU A 19 17.56 4.96 -8.73
CA LEU A 19 17.42 4.36 -10.04
C LEU A 19 15.96 3.94 -10.21
N ALA A 20 15.33 4.37 -11.31
CA ALA A 20 13.98 3.94 -11.67
C ALA A 20 14.00 2.41 -11.86
N GLY A 21 13.27 1.69 -11.03
CA GLY A 21 13.27 0.22 -10.96
C GLY A 21 13.44 -0.30 -9.54
N ASP A 22 14.34 0.29 -8.76
CA ASP A 22 14.67 -0.18 -7.40
C ASP A 22 13.44 -0.19 -6.46
N ALA A 23 12.56 0.81 -6.58
CA ALA A 23 11.35 0.90 -5.76
C ALA A 23 10.39 -0.29 -6.00
N GLY A 24 10.17 -0.63 -7.27
CA GLY A 24 9.32 -1.76 -7.65
C GLY A 24 9.91 -3.09 -7.22
N ASP A 25 11.20 -3.29 -7.45
CA ASP A 25 11.91 -4.51 -7.06
C ASP A 25 11.84 -4.75 -5.56
N MET A 26 11.94 -3.71 -4.74
CA MET A 26 11.77 -3.79 -3.29
C MET A 26 10.36 -4.23 -2.88
N VAL A 27 9.32 -3.67 -3.52
CA VAL A 27 7.92 -3.98 -3.21
C VAL A 27 7.55 -5.39 -3.67
N PHE A 28 8.11 -5.86 -4.79
CA PHE A 28 7.81 -7.20 -5.36
C PHE A 28 8.84 -8.27 -5.00
N THR A 29 9.81 -7.98 -4.14
CA THR A 29 10.71 -9.01 -3.60
C THR A 29 9.90 -10.16 -3.02
N GLU A 30 10.27 -11.41 -3.35
CA GLU A 30 9.62 -12.59 -2.80
C GLU A 30 9.86 -12.68 -1.28
N ARG A 31 8.78 -12.73 -0.49
CA ARG A 31 8.79 -12.72 0.97
C ARG A 31 8.53 -14.07 1.62
N GLY A 32 8.19 -15.05 0.82
CA GLY A 32 7.93 -16.40 1.34
C GLY A 32 9.20 -17.27 1.46
N PRO A 33 9.13 -18.39 2.15
CA PRO A 33 8.01 -18.84 2.96
C PRO A 33 7.82 -18.03 4.25
N TRP A 34 6.55 -17.82 4.60
CA TRP A 34 6.18 -17.02 5.78
C TRP A 34 6.41 -17.80 7.07
N ASP A 35 7.12 -17.20 8.05
CA ASP A 35 7.27 -17.78 9.38
C ASP A 35 6.03 -17.49 10.23
N MET A 36 5.18 -18.49 10.40
CA MET A 36 3.99 -18.44 11.23
C MET A 36 4.12 -19.26 12.51
N SER A 37 5.34 -19.63 12.91
CA SER A 37 5.60 -20.40 14.12
C SER A 37 5.14 -19.68 15.40
N LYS A 38 5.08 -18.36 15.37
CA LYS A 38 4.61 -17.49 16.46
C LYS A 38 3.12 -17.09 16.34
N GLY A 39 2.43 -17.58 15.35
CA GLY A 39 1.04 -17.25 15.04
C GLY A 39 0.86 -16.51 13.73
N PRO A 40 -0.37 -16.10 13.41
CA PRO A 40 -0.69 -15.38 12.20
C PRO A 40 0.05 -14.02 12.09
N VAL A 41 0.45 -13.64 10.89
CA VAL A 41 0.91 -12.27 10.61
C VAL A 41 -0.31 -11.34 10.59
N SER A 42 -0.23 -10.22 11.28
CA SER A 42 -1.37 -9.30 11.46
C SER A 42 -1.02 -7.86 11.10
N TRP A 43 -1.99 -7.19 10.49
CA TRP A 43 -1.93 -5.75 10.20
C TRP A 43 -3.14 -5.05 10.83
N GLU A 44 -2.93 -3.87 11.38
CA GLU A 44 -4.00 -2.91 11.59
C GLU A 44 -4.36 -2.29 10.24
N ILE A 45 -5.65 -2.28 9.91
CA ILE A 45 -6.15 -1.66 8.69
C ILE A 45 -7.01 -0.45 9.04
N SER A 46 -6.89 0.62 8.27
CA SER A 46 -7.75 1.78 8.40
C SER A 46 -8.09 2.37 7.03
N GLN A 47 -9.32 2.82 6.89
CA GLN A 47 -9.81 3.41 5.66
C GLN A 47 -10.68 4.63 5.97
N THR A 48 -10.35 5.77 5.37
CA THR A 48 -11.13 7.00 5.45
C THR A 48 -11.36 7.59 4.05
N GLY A 49 -12.34 8.46 3.91
CA GLY A 49 -12.69 9.10 2.64
C GLY A 49 -14.09 9.66 2.67
N PRO A 50 -14.63 10.11 1.52
CA PRO A 50 -16.00 10.60 1.43
C PRO A 50 -17.02 9.47 1.63
N GLU A 51 -18.13 9.78 2.26
CA GLU A 51 -19.30 8.90 2.26
C GLU A 51 -20.13 9.15 1.00
N LEU A 52 -20.18 8.15 0.11
CA LEU A 52 -20.95 8.15 -1.13
C LEU A 52 -21.91 6.96 -1.12
N GLU A 53 -22.92 7.00 -1.98
CA GLU A 53 -23.80 5.85 -2.17
C GLU A 53 -23.00 4.61 -2.65
N SER A 54 -22.05 4.84 -3.55
CA SER A 54 -21.18 3.80 -4.14
C SER A 54 -19.97 3.42 -3.27
N PHE A 55 -19.61 4.22 -2.26
CA PHE A 55 -18.45 3.99 -1.42
C PHE A 55 -18.69 4.45 0.01
N LYS A 56 -18.42 3.57 0.95
CA LYS A 56 -18.44 3.87 2.39
C LYS A 56 -17.14 3.38 3.02
N PRO A 57 -16.35 4.27 3.64
CA PRO A 57 -15.11 3.87 4.30
C PRO A 57 -15.34 2.76 5.33
N LEU A 58 -14.44 1.79 5.40
CA LEU A 58 -14.52 0.66 6.33
C LEU A 58 -14.19 1.04 7.78
N GLY A 59 -13.56 2.21 7.98
CA GLY A 59 -13.05 2.60 9.30
C GLY A 59 -11.81 1.80 9.68
N LYS A 60 -11.76 1.34 10.94
CA LYS A 60 -10.63 0.57 11.49
C LYS A 60 -10.94 -0.92 11.55
N GLY A 61 -9.88 -1.73 11.48
CA GLY A 61 -10.00 -3.17 11.59
C GLY A 61 -8.66 -3.89 11.65
N THR A 62 -8.69 -5.19 11.40
CA THR A 62 -7.51 -6.04 11.37
C THR A 62 -7.57 -6.94 10.13
N LEU A 63 -6.44 -7.09 9.47
CA LEU A 63 -6.19 -8.13 8.49
C LEU A 63 -5.21 -9.12 9.11
N THR A 64 -5.51 -10.41 9.07
CA THR A 64 -4.61 -11.48 9.49
C THR A 64 -4.30 -12.39 8.31
N MET A 65 -3.08 -12.90 8.24
CA MET A 65 -2.66 -13.93 7.30
C MET A 65 -2.20 -15.16 8.08
N ASP A 66 -2.78 -16.31 7.78
CA ASP A 66 -2.46 -17.57 8.41
C ASP A 66 -2.27 -18.68 7.37
N GLN A 67 -1.50 -19.70 7.74
CA GLN A 67 -1.37 -20.92 6.96
C GLN A 67 -2.45 -21.91 7.39
N VAL A 68 -3.28 -22.31 6.45
CA VAL A 68 -4.36 -23.27 6.65
C VAL A 68 -4.24 -24.45 5.68
N THR A 69 -4.96 -25.53 5.95
CA THR A 69 -5.08 -26.65 5.02
C THR A 69 -6.22 -26.38 4.05
N ASP A 70 -5.95 -26.44 2.74
CA ASP A 70 -6.99 -26.37 1.71
C ASP A 70 -7.88 -27.62 1.81
N PRO A 71 -9.19 -27.47 2.03
CA PRO A 71 -10.08 -28.61 2.14
C PRO A 71 -10.26 -29.39 0.83
N SER A 72 -9.88 -28.81 -0.32
CA SER A 72 -10.06 -29.45 -1.63
C SER A 72 -8.98 -30.48 -1.95
N ASP A 73 -7.73 -30.26 -1.53
CA ASP A 73 -6.60 -31.14 -1.87
C ASP A 73 -5.66 -31.46 -0.68
N GLY A 74 -5.96 -30.93 0.51
CA GLY A 74 -5.20 -31.18 1.73
C GLY A 74 -3.85 -30.48 1.81
N LYS A 75 -3.53 -29.58 0.88
CA LYS A 75 -2.24 -28.88 0.89
C LYS A 75 -2.27 -27.61 1.75
N PRO A 76 -1.10 -27.19 2.25
CA PRO A 76 -0.99 -25.93 2.96
C PRO A 76 -1.14 -24.74 1.99
N VAL A 77 -1.95 -23.77 2.39
CA VAL A 77 -2.21 -22.51 1.67
C VAL A 77 -2.23 -21.34 2.65
N LEU A 78 -2.04 -20.12 2.13
CA LEU A 78 -2.23 -18.90 2.91
C LEU A 78 -3.68 -18.43 2.78
N GLN A 79 -4.24 -17.98 3.90
CA GLN A 79 -5.57 -17.39 3.96
C GLN A 79 -5.53 -16.06 4.70
N LEU A 80 -6.12 -15.03 4.08
CA LEU A 80 -6.37 -13.77 4.77
C LEU A 80 -7.73 -13.79 5.45
N ALA A 81 -7.82 -13.13 6.61
CA ALA A 81 -9.09 -12.85 7.29
C ALA A 81 -9.15 -11.35 7.61
N GLU A 82 -10.14 -10.69 7.06
CA GLU A 82 -10.45 -9.28 7.31
C GLU A 82 -11.55 -9.17 8.36
N SER A 83 -11.33 -8.33 9.36
CA SER A 83 -12.31 -8.05 10.42
C SER A 83 -12.34 -6.54 10.71
N THR A 84 -13.48 -5.92 10.38
CA THR A 84 -13.84 -4.55 10.73
C THR A 84 -15.20 -4.55 11.42
N ASP A 85 -15.68 -3.40 11.84
CA ASP A 85 -17.06 -3.27 12.37
C ASP A 85 -18.13 -3.59 11.33
N ARG A 86 -17.80 -3.52 10.05
CA ARG A 86 -18.74 -3.70 8.93
C ARG A 86 -18.59 -5.01 8.21
N ILE A 87 -17.37 -5.56 8.16
CA ILE A 87 -17.03 -6.71 7.33
C ILE A 87 -16.25 -7.73 8.17
N LYS A 88 -16.65 -8.98 8.07
CA LYS A 88 -15.87 -10.14 8.51
C LYS A 88 -15.85 -11.14 7.36
N ARG A 89 -14.69 -11.37 6.77
CA ARG A 89 -14.57 -12.29 5.63
C ARG A 89 -13.21 -12.96 5.57
N LYS A 90 -13.19 -14.13 4.94
CA LYS A 90 -11.97 -14.83 4.53
C LYS A 90 -11.70 -14.56 3.05
N ILE A 91 -10.43 -14.45 2.69
CA ILE A 91 -9.97 -14.11 1.34
C ILE A 91 -8.86 -15.07 0.96
N GLY A 92 -8.92 -15.67 -0.20
CA GLY A 92 -8.05 -16.74 -0.65
C GLY A 92 -8.83 -18.02 -0.95
N PRO A 93 -8.20 -19.20 -0.98
CA PRO A 93 -6.81 -19.47 -0.60
C PRO A 93 -5.78 -18.91 -1.59
N PHE A 94 -4.55 -18.68 -1.08
CA PHE A 94 -3.39 -18.28 -1.88
C PHE A 94 -2.30 -19.35 -1.79
N PRO A 95 -1.58 -19.64 -2.90
CA PRO A 95 -0.42 -20.52 -2.85
C PRO A 95 0.66 -19.97 -1.91
N ILE A 96 1.36 -20.83 -1.16
CA ILE A 96 2.46 -20.41 -0.28
C ILE A 96 3.59 -19.72 -1.06
N SER A 97 3.83 -20.19 -2.30
CA SER A 97 4.84 -19.63 -3.22
C SER A 97 4.28 -18.57 -4.17
N GLY A 98 3.10 -18.04 -3.93
CA GLY A 98 2.37 -17.17 -4.86
C GLY A 98 2.59 -15.67 -4.65
N GLY A 99 3.70 -15.24 -4.06
CA GLY A 99 3.98 -13.84 -3.76
C GLY A 99 3.38 -13.38 -2.42
N ASP A 100 3.14 -12.08 -2.29
CA ASP A 100 2.61 -11.47 -1.06
C ASP A 100 1.09 -11.26 -1.13
N PRO A 101 0.27 -12.08 -0.43
CA PRO A 101 -1.18 -11.92 -0.40
C PRO A 101 -1.63 -10.60 0.21
N SER A 102 -0.88 -10.05 1.19
CA SER A 102 -1.24 -8.78 1.84
C SER A 102 -1.08 -7.60 0.90
N LEU A 103 -0.01 -7.58 0.10
CA LEU A 103 0.20 -6.59 -0.96
C LEU A 103 -0.90 -6.69 -2.04
N THR A 104 -1.23 -7.92 -2.46
CA THR A 104 -2.31 -8.15 -3.43
C THR A 104 -3.65 -7.64 -2.90
N PHE A 105 -3.98 -7.94 -1.64
CA PHE A 105 -5.18 -7.45 -0.98
C PHE A 105 -5.23 -5.91 -0.94
N PHE A 106 -4.13 -5.28 -0.54
CA PHE A 106 -4.02 -3.82 -0.45
C PHE A 106 -4.28 -3.15 -1.81
N LEU A 107 -3.57 -3.57 -2.84
CA LEU A 107 -3.69 -2.99 -4.19
C LEU A 107 -5.07 -3.23 -4.80
N GLU A 108 -5.65 -4.41 -4.58
CA GLU A 108 -7.00 -4.74 -5.05
C GLU A 108 -8.07 -3.89 -4.34
N THR A 109 -7.91 -3.63 -3.04
CA THR A 109 -8.80 -2.75 -2.27
C THR A 109 -8.74 -1.33 -2.82
N VAL A 110 -7.53 -0.77 -3.02
CA VAL A 110 -7.36 0.57 -3.63
C VAL A 110 -8.03 0.66 -5.02
N ALA A 111 -7.84 -0.37 -5.86
CA ALA A 111 -8.43 -0.38 -7.19
C ALA A 111 -9.97 -0.41 -7.16
N ARG A 112 -10.57 -1.18 -6.26
CA ARG A 112 -12.03 -1.27 -6.09
C ARG A 112 -12.62 0.02 -5.53
N ASP A 113 -11.95 0.60 -4.55
CA ASP A 113 -12.38 1.85 -3.92
C ASP A 113 -12.38 3.00 -4.94
N MET A 114 -11.28 3.15 -5.68
CA MET A 114 -11.21 4.13 -6.76
C MET A 114 -12.30 3.89 -7.82
N ALA A 115 -12.50 2.65 -8.24
CA ALA A 115 -13.55 2.32 -9.21
C ALA A 115 -14.95 2.68 -8.68
N ALA A 116 -15.23 2.39 -7.41
CA ALA A 116 -16.50 2.71 -6.77
C ALA A 116 -16.75 4.23 -6.70
N MET A 117 -15.71 5.01 -6.40
CA MET A 117 -15.80 6.47 -6.26
C MET A 117 -15.81 7.23 -7.59
N THR A 118 -15.17 6.68 -8.63
CA THR A 118 -15.02 7.37 -9.93
C THR A 118 -15.94 6.81 -11.02
N GLY A 119 -16.52 5.62 -10.81
CA GLY A 119 -17.21 4.89 -11.89
C GLY A 119 -16.25 4.34 -12.96
N GLY A 120 -14.95 4.40 -12.71
CA GLY A 120 -13.90 3.95 -13.64
C GLY A 120 -13.82 2.42 -13.74
N SER A 121 -13.16 1.94 -14.81
CA SER A 121 -12.95 0.50 -15.00
C SER A 121 -11.93 -0.04 -14.00
N PRO A 122 -12.29 -1.02 -13.15
CA PRO A 122 -11.33 -1.66 -12.24
C PRO A 122 -10.14 -2.28 -12.97
N PHE A 123 -10.34 -2.79 -14.18
CA PHE A 123 -9.28 -3.36 -15.00
C PHE A 123 -8.25 -2.30 -15.42
N TYR A 124 -8.74 -1.14 -15.87
CA TYR A 124 -7.85 0.00 -16.21
C TYR A 124 -7.04 0.45 -15.00
N ILE A 125 -7.71 0.63 -13.85
CA ILE A 125 -7.09 1.08 -12.61
C ILE A 125 -6.00 0.10 -12.16
N ARG A 126 -6.29 -1.21 -12.10
CA ARG A 126 -5.30 -2.24 -11.76
C ARG A 126 -4.08 -2.21 -12.67
N ASN A 127 -4.28 -2.06 -13.98
CA ASN A 127 -3.17 -1.99 -14.93
C ASN A 127 -2.31 -0.75 -14.68
N ARG A 128 -2.91 0.41 -14.38
CA ARG A 128 -2.16 1.62 -14.06
C ARG A 128 -1.38 1.52 -12.75
N LEU A 129 -2.00 0.95 -11.70
CA LEU A 129 -1.29 0.66 -10.44
C LEU A 129 -0.11 -0.28 -10.70
N LYS A 130 -0.34 -1.37 -11.42
CA LYS A 130 0.71 -2.34 -11.77
C LYS A 130 1.85 -1.69 -12.58
N ASP A 131 1.51 -0.95 -13.63
CA ASP A 131 2.50 -0.28 -14.48
C ASP A 131 3.37 0.69 -13.68
N ALA A 132 2.79 1.47 -12.76
CA ALA A 132 3.53 2.39 -11.91
C ALA A 132 4.51 1.67 -10.99
N LEU A 133 4.07 0.58 -10.37
CA LEU A 133 4.91 -0.23 -9.48
C LEU A 133 6.07 -0.91 -10.23
N PHE A 134 5.89 -1.29 -11.50
CA PHE A 134 6.95 -1.95 -12.28
C PHE A 134 7.90 -1.00 -13.00
N ARG A 135 7.48 0.23 -13.32
CA ARG A 135 8.23 1.13 -14.20
C ARG A 135 8.72 2.40 -13.54
N GLY A 136 8.26 2.70 -12.35
CA GLY A 136 8.53 3.97 -11.71
C GLY A 136 8.76 3.83 -10.22
N GLY A 137 8.62 4.97 -9.52
CA GLY A 137 8.74 5.08 -8.08
C GLY A 137 10.03 5.72 -7.64
N GLU A 138 9.99 6.22 -6.42
CA GLU A 138 11.12 6.85 -5.74
C GLU A 138 11.43 6.07 -4.48
N VAL A 139 12.72 5.95 -4.15
CA VAL A 139 13.18 5.35 -2.90
C VAL A 139 13.71 6.45 -1.99
N SER A 140 13.26 6.47 -0.76
CA SER A 140 13.75 7.38 0.29
C SER A 140 13.95 6.62 1.60
N ARG A 141 14.45 7.29 2.64
CA ARG A 141 14.58 6.72 3.98
C ARG A 141 13.89 7.57 5.03
N GLU A 142 13.18 6.89 5.94
CA GLU A 142 12.55 7.49 7.12
C GLU A 142 13.02 6.68 8.37
N GLY A 143 14.03 7.19 9.07
CA GLY A 143 14.69 6.43 10.13
C GLY A 143 15.33 5.15 9.59
N ASP A 144 14.97 4.01 10.18
CA ASP A 144 15.47 2.70 9.75
C ASP A 144 14.67 2.08 8.60
N LEU A 145 13.58 2.73 8.19
CA LEU A 145 12.73 2.23 7.12
C LEU A 145 13.16 2.79 5.75
N THR A 146 13.12 1.93 4.76
CA THR A 146 13.20 2.31 3.36
C THR A 146 11.78 2.49 2.83
N ILE A 147 11.52 3.62 2.17
CA ILE A 147 10.20 3.99 1.65
C ILE A 147 10.23 3.94 0.13
N ALA A 148 9.41 3.08 -0.46
CA ALA A 148 9.12 3.08 -1.89
C ALA A 148 7.81 3.85 -2.13
N SER A 149 7.85 4.88 -2.99
CA SER A 149 6.70 5.76 -3.29
C SER A 149 6.39 5.78 -4.77
N PHE A 150 5.09 5.80 -5.12
CA PHE A 150 4.61 5.75 -6.50
C PHE A 150 3.43 6.70 -6.70
N GLU A 151 3.36 7.35 -7.85
CA GLU A 151 2.27 8.23 -8.29
C GLU A 151 1.60 7.65 -9.56
N PRO A 152 0.71 6.65 -9.45
CA PRO A 152 0.22 5.85 -10.58
C PRO A 152 -0.50 6.65 -11.66
N PHE A 153 -1.07 7.79 -11.32
CA PHE A 153 -1.96 8.55 -12.18
C PHE A 153 -1.48 9.98 -12.46
N LYS A 154 -0.27 10.37 -12.03
CA LYS A 154 0.26 11.73 -12.14
C LYS A 154 0.15 12.32 -13.56
N ASP A 155 0.50 11.51 -14.58
CA ASP A 155 0.47 11.94 -15.99
C ASP A 155 -0.54 11.14 -16.82
N ASP A 156 -1.63 10.70 -16.18
CA ASP A 156 -2.64 9.90 -16.85
C ASP A 156 -3.52 10.78 -17.75
N LYS A 157 -3.77 10.32 -18.99
CA LYS A 157 -4.63 11.01 -19.96
C LYS A 157 -6.09 11.17 -19.53
N ASN A 158 -6.54 10.42 -18.52
CA ASN A 158 -7.91 10.43 -18.02
C ASN A 158 -8.07 11.23 -16.71
N THR A 159 -7.10 12.08 -16.33
CA THR A 159 -7.11 12.83 -15.06
C THR A 159 -8.43 13.55 -14.79
N GLN A 160 -9.04 14.15 -15.82
CA GLN A 160 -10.34 14.84 -15.70
C GLN A 160 -11.51 13.95 -15.22
N ARG A 161 -11.35 12.62 -15.30
CA ARG A 161 -12.37 11.63 -14.87
C ARG A 161 -12.02 10.93 -13.57
N MET A 162 -10.93 11.33 -12.93
CA MET A 162 -10.42 10.65 -11.73
C MET A 162 -10.89 11.30 -10.43
N TYR A 163 -11.54 12.46 -10.50
CA TYR A 163 -12.18 13.13 -9.35
C TYR A 163 -11.25 13.38 -8.15
N GLY A 164 -9.94 13.60 -8.39
CA GLY A 164 -8.90 13.82 -7.39
C GLY A 164 -7.94 12.62 -7.22
N PHE A 165 -8.26 11.44 -7.78
CA PHE A 165 -7.38 10.27 -7.74
C PHE A 165 -6.12 10.41 -8.62
N GLU A 166 -6.03 11.40 -9.48
CA GLU A 166 -4.79 11.75 -10.18
C GLU A 166 -3.67 12.12 -9.19
N THR A 167 -4.02 12.50 -7.96
CA THR A 167 -3.08 12.82 -6.88
C THR A 167 -2.75 11.61 -6.00
N LEU A 168 -3.20 10.41 -6.34
CA LEU A 168 -2.95 9.20 -5.55
C LEU A 168 -1.45 8.93 -5.43
N VAL A 169 -0.99 8.80 -4.20
CA VAL A 169 0.34 8.31 -3.85
C VAL A 169 0.22 6.98 -3.13
N LEU A 170 0.96 5.97 -3.60
CA LEU A 170 1.19 4.71 -2.89
C LEU A 170 2.54 4.79 -2.18
N ARG A 171 2.60 4.38 -0.92
CA ARG A 171 3.84 4.31 -0.13
C ARG A 171 3.94 2.95 0.55
N PHE A 172 5.13 2.36 0.48
CA PHE A 172 5.46 1.10 1.12
C PHE A 172 6.70 1.31 1.98
N ALA A 173 6.57 1.10 3.29
CA ALA A 173 7.66 1.19 4.24
C ALA A 173 8.17 -0.21 4.58
N LEU A 174 9.48 -0.43 4.42
CA LEU A 174 10.13 -1.71 4.59
C LEU A 174 11.36 -1.56 5.49
N SER A 175 11.48 -2.44 6.50
CA SER A 175 12.72 -2.60 7.27
C SER A 175 13.71 -3.50 6.50
N ASP A 176 13.19 -4.59 5.94
CA ASP A 176 13.90 -5.54 5.07
C ASP A 176 12.96 -5.95 3.92
N PRO A 177 13.40 -5.90 2.65
CA PRO A 177 12.56 -6.32 1.52
C PRO A 177 12.03 -7.76 1.60
N LYS A 178 12.68 -8.65 2.37
CA LYS A 178 12.27 -10.05 2.56
C LYS A 178 11.30 -10.26 3.73
N GLN A 179 11.10 -9.25 4.57
CA GLN A 179 10.15 -9.29 5.68
C GLN A 179 8.78 -8.76 5.25
N PRO A 180 7.72 -9.00 6.01
CA PRO A 180 6.42 -8.38 5.78
C PRO A 180 6.56 -6.86 5.65
N ILE A 181 5.79 -6.24 4.74
CA ILE A 181 5.80 -4.79 4.59
C ILE A 181 5.25 -4.15 5.88
N GLU A 182 6.05 -3.28 6.50
CA GLU A 182 5.73 -2.62 7.77
C GLU A 182 4.49 -1.72 7.67
N ARG A 183 4.43 -0.93 6.57
CA ARG A 183 3.29 -0.06 6.30
C ARG A 183 3.04 0.07 4.81
N MET A 184 1.79 -0.03 4.44
CA MET A 184 1.29 0.26 3.09
C MET A 184 0.26 1.37 3.20
N THR A 185 0.43 2.44 2.43
CA THR A 185 -0.48 3.58 2.42
C THR A 185 -0.85 3.96 1.00
N ALA A 186 -2.13 4.19 0.76
CA ALA A 186 -2.67 4.80 -0.45
C ALA A 186 -3.42 6.07 -0.05
N GLN A 187 -2.98 7.22 -0.53
CA GLN A 187 -3.53 8.51 -0.12
C GLN A 187 -3.67 9.43 -1.32
N THR A 188 -4.80 10.14 -1.40
CA THR A 188 -5.03 11.26 -2.34
C THR A 188 -4.91 12.61 -1.63
N GLY A 189 -4.80 13.69 -2.39
CA GLY A 189 -5.23 15.01 -1.95
C GLY A 189 -6.76 15.07 -1.73
N PRO A 190 -7.32 16.26 -1.46
CA PRO A 190 -8.77 16.45 -1.43
C PRO A 190 -9.40 15.99 -2.75
N LEU A 191 -10.53 15.28 -2.65
CA LEU A 191 -11.24 14.82 -3.84
C LEU A 191 -12.12 15.94 -4.41
N ALA A 192 -12.51 15.81 -5.69
CA ALA A 192 -13.31 16.81 -6.39
C ALA A 192 -14.58 17.18 -5.62
N GLY A 193 -14.91 18.50 -5.59
CA GLY A 193 -16.05 19.03 -4.83
C GLY A 193 -15.76 19.17 -3.33
N ASP A 194 -14.54 19.49 -2.95
CA ASP A 194 -14.05 19.70 -1.58
C ASP A 194 -14.33 18.51 -0.65
N ARG A 195 -14.35 17.32 -1.22
CA ARG A 195 -14.55 16.08 -0.45
C ARG A 195 -13.26 15.69 0.28
N PRO A 196 -13.37 15.01 1.44
CA PRO A 196 -12.20 14.53 2.16
C PRO A 196 -11.31 13.64 1.29
N ALA A 197 -10.00 13.70 1.55
CA ALA A 197 -9.03 12.82 0.92
C ALA A 197 -9.37 11.35 1.20
N TYR A 198 -9.13 10.49 0.22
CA TYR A 198 -9.14 9.05 0.42
C TYR A 198 -7.81 8.62 1.07
N VAL A 199 -7.90 7.84 2.12
CA VAL A 199 -6.75 7.19 2.75
C VAL A 199 -7.08 5.73 3.03
N ASN A 200 -6.22 4.82 2.61
CA ASN A 200 -6.22 3.40 2.97
C ASN A 200 -4.84 3.06 3.51
N GLU A 201 -4.78 2.55 4.73
CA GLU A 201 -3.53 2.24 5.40
C GLU A 201 -3.57 0.85 6.02
N MET A 202 -2.45 0.12 5.91
CA MET A 202 -2.19 -1.14 6.60
C MET A 202 -0.86 -1.01 7.35
N VAL A 203 -0.83 -1.33 8.64
CA VAL A 203 0.35 -1.27 9.52
C VAL A 203 0.55 -2.62 10.19
N LEU A 204 1.75 -3.21 10.03
CA LEU A 204 2.16 -4.47 10.66
C LEU A 204 2.13 -4.33 12.19
N LYS A 205 1.65 -5.38 12.89
CA LYS A 205 1.57 -5.43 14.36
C LYS A 205 2.76 -6.15 14.98
#